data_0fc7ea07ea9db59956b4693ed6e783f3
#
_entry.id   0fc7ea07ea9db59956b4693ed6e783f3
#
_cell.length_a   1.000
_cell.length_b   1.000
_cell.length_c   1.000
_cell.angle_alpha   90.00
_cell.angle_beta   90.00
_cell.angle_gamma   90.00
#
_symmetry.space_group_name_H-M   'P 1'
#
loop_
_entity.id
_entity.type
_entity.pdbx_description
1 polymer ?
#
loop_
_entity_poly.entity_id
_entity_poly.type
_entity_poly.pdbx_seq_one_letter_code
_entity_poly.pdbx_strand_id
1 'polypeptide(L)'
;MTRRTGISAIAALALLSATAALGQDSGAGKRTFSSGYRFVEMTGEELFGNVCQGCHMPDAMGASGAGTYPSLAGNKTLESGSYPIYLVVNGRRGMPAFGDMMTDGQVAAVVNYLRTHFGNNYQDAVTAKDVQDARR
;
A
#
# COMPACT_ATOMS: atom_id res chain seq x y z
N MET A 1 -41.78 55.31 -57.59
CA MET A 1 -41.95 55.22 -56.11
C MET A 1 -41.02 54.16 -55.61
N THR A 2 -39.89 54.59 -55.13
CA THR A 2 -38.75 53.73 -54.68
C THR A 2 -38.77 53.61 -53.22
N ARG A 3 -38.84 52.38 -52.64
CA ARG A 3 -38.58 52.15 -51.25
C ARG A 3 -37.29 51.31 -51.08
N ARG A 4 -36.34 51.95 -50.45
CA ARG A 4 -35.06 51.40 -50.05
C ARG A 4 -35.29 50.51 -48.78
N THR A 5 -34.90 49.27 -48.88
CA THR A 5 -34.82 48.40 -47.74
C THR A 5 -33.42 48.43 -47.15
N GLY A 6 -33.30 48.88 -45.86
CA GLY A 6 -32.05 48.90 -45.14
C GLY A 6 -31.74 47.48 -44.58
N ILE A 7 -30.52 47.05 -44.83
CA ILE A 7 -29.96 45.82 -44.31
C ILE A 7 -29.28 46.15 -42.97
N SER A 8 -29.87 45.73 -41.85
CA SER A 8 -29.22 45.82 -40.54
C SER A 8 -28.28 44.61 -40.36
N ALA A 9 -27.01 44.90 -40.31
CA ALA A 9 -25.98 43.91 -39.99
C ALA A 9 -25.96 43.71 -38.47
N ILE A 10 -26.37 42.52 -37.99
CA ILE A 10 -26.23 42.10 -36.61
C ILE A 10 -24.86 41.42 -36.51
N ALA A 11 -23.91 42.11 -35.84
CA ALA A 11 -22.62 41.51 -35.48
C ALA A 11 -22.82 40.60 -34.26
N ALA A 12 -22.72 39.30 -34.49
CA ALA A 12 -22.73 38.33 -33.43
C ALA A 12 -21.32 38.24 -32.83
N LEU A 13 -21.17 38.75 -31.61
CA LEU A 13 -19.93 38.63 -30.80
C LEU A 13 -19.88 37.25 -30.16
N ALA A 14 -19.10 36.34 -30.72
CA ALA A 14 -18.84 35.01 -30.14
C ALA A 14 -17.84 35.15 -28.98
N LEU A 15 -18.35 35.06 -27.75
CA LEU A 15 -17.53 34.94 -26.55
C LEU A 15 -16.99 33.51 -26.48
N LEU A 16 -15.71 33.31 -26.81
CA LEU A 16 -15.00 32.07 -26.47
C LEU A 16 -14.73 32.05 -24.98
N SER A 17 -15.54 31.32 -24.25
CA SER A 17 -15.27 30.94 -22.86
C SER A 17 -14.19 29.83 -22.86
N ALA A 18 -12.94 30.19 -22.61
CA ALA A 18 -11.88 29.25 -22.32
C ALA A 18 -12.14 28.66 -20.91
N THR A 19 -12.70 27.47 -20.86
CA THR A 19 -12.74 26.67 -19.61
C THR A 19 -11.34 26.15 -19.34
N ALA A 20 -10.63 26.81 -18.43
CA ALA A 20 -9.41 26.26 -17.86
C ALA A 20 -9.80 24.96 -17.11
N ALA A 21 -9.46 23.82 -17.68
CA ALA A 21 -9.49 22.55 -17.00
C ALA A 21 -8.43 22.61 -15.87
N LEU A 22 -8.86 22.91 -14.66
CA LEU A 22 -8.06 22.68 -13.47
C LEU A 22 -7.84 21.17 -13.37
N GLY A 23 -6.66 20.72 -13.82
CA GLY A 23 -6.21 19.37 -13.58
C GLY A 23 -6.25 19.13 -12.09
N GLN A 24 -7.18 18.27 -11.64
CA GLN A 24 -7.17 17.73 -10.30
C GLN A 24 -5.93 16.84 -10.23
N ASP A 25 -4.86 17.38 -9.68
CA ASP A 25 -3.74 16.59 -9.20
C ASP A 25 -4.28 15.75 -8.04
N SER A 26 -4.85 14.60 -8.41
CA SER A 26 -5.19 13.57 -7.44
C SER A 26 -3.87 13.15 -6.85
N GLY A 27 -3.59 13.58 -5.62
CA GLY A 27 -2.41 13.20 -4.85
C GLY A 27 -2.37 11.69 -4.58
N ALA A 28 -2.35 10.91 -5.65
CA ALA A 28 -1.93 9.53 -5.62
C ALA A 28 -0.45 9.56 -5.26
N GLY A 29 -0.15 9.40 -3.98
CA GLY A 29 1.21 9.30 -3.48
C GLY A 29 1.99 8.39 -4.42
N LYS A 30 3.09 8.90 -4.93
CA LYS A 30 3.95 8.22 -5.90
C LYS A 30 4.34 6.87 -5.30
N ARG A 31 3.65 5.81 -5.73
CA ARG A 31 3.98 4.45 -5.31
C ARG A 31 5.34 4.13 -5.91
N THR A 32 6.37 4.28 -5.09
CA THR A 32 7.73 3.90 -5.46
C THR A 32 7.83 2.39 -5.25
N PHE A 33 7.98 1.64 -6.32
CA PHE A 33 8.20 0.19 -6.21
C PHE A 33 9.64 -0.08 -5.75
N SER A 34 9.80 -1.13 -4.95
CA SER A 34 11.09 -1.59 -4.46
C SER A 34 12.06 -1.86 -5.60
N SER A 35 13.29 -1.41 -5.49
CA SER A 35 14.37 -1.76 -6.40
C SER A 35 15.10 -2.99 -5.88
N GLY A 36 14.89 -4.13 -6.53
CA GLY A 36 15.62 -5.41 -6.52
C GLY A 36 16.18 -6.01 -5.22
N TYR A 37 16.76 -5.24 -4.31
CA TYR A 37 17.41 -5.77 -3.10
C TYR A 37 16.95 -5.17 -1.78
N ARG A 38 16.24 -4.04 -1.79
CA ARG A 38 15.72 -3.39 -0.57
C ARG A 38 14.38 -2.76 -0.84
N PHE A 39 13.48 -2.92 0.11
CA PHE A 39 12.18 -2.27 0.06
C PHE A 39 12.33 -0.80 0.44
N VAL A 40 11.59 0.07 -0.25
CA VAL A 40 11.57 1.52 -0.02
C VAL A 40 10.40 1.96 0.85
N GLU A 41 9.43 1.07 1.02
CA GLU A 41 8.26 1.27 1.85
C GLU A 41 8.68 1.42 3.31
N MET A 42 8.14 2.43 3.99
CA MET A 42 8.52 2.74 5.37
C MET A 42 7.41 2.45 6.38
N THR A 43 6.17 2.33 5.93
CA THR A 43 5.04 2.03 6.80
C THR A 43 4.65 0.55 6.71
N GLY A 44 4.04 0.03 7.78
CA GLY A 44 3.55 -1.36 7.80
C GLY A 44 2.44 -1.61 6.77
N GLU A 45 1.59 -0.60 6.51
CA GLU A 45 0.56 -0.66 5.49
C GLU A 45 1.14 -0.78 4.07
N GLU A 46 2.11 0.06 3.74
CA GLU A 46 2.78 0.01 2.43
C GLU A 46 3.52 -1.31 2.23
N LEU A 47 4.24 -1.78 3.25
CA LEU A 47 4.95 -3.07 3.20
C LEU A 47 3.98 -4.24 3.03
N PHE A 48 2.87 -4.23 3.77
CA PHE A 48 1.84 -5.26 3.57
C PHE A 48 1.27 -5.19 2.16
N GLY A 49 0.86 -4.00 1.72
CA GLY A 49 0.21 -3.80 0.42
C GLY A 49 1.10 -4.07 -0.79
N ASN A 50 2.41 -3.81 -0.71
CA ASN A 50 3.31 -3.97 -1.83
C ASN A 50 4.07 -5.31 -1.82
N VAL A 51 4.18 -5.97 -0.66
CA VAL A 51 4.98 -7.19 -0.50
C VAL A 51 4.13 -8.37 -0.03
N CYS A 52 3.47 -8.25 1.12
CA CYS A 52 2.87 -9.40 1.80
C CYS A 52 1.55 -9.85 1.15
N GLN A 53 0.71 -8.91 0.71
CA GLN A 53 -0.60 -9.21 0.12
C GLN A 53 -0.51 -10.05 -1.16
N GLY A 54 0.65 -10.06 -1.84
CA GLY A 54 0.87 -10.91 -3.02
C GLY A 54 0.62 -12.40 -2.77
N CYS A 55 0.86 -12.84 -1.52
CA CYS A 55 0.60 -14.20 -1.07
C CYS A 55 -0.54 -14.25 -0.04
N HIS A 56 -0.59 -13.31 0.90
CA HIS A 56 -1.57 -13.32 1.99
C HIS A 56 -2.91 -12.66 1.67
N MET A 57 -3.10 -12.19 0.44
CA MET A 57 -4.27 -11.49 -0.10
C MET A 57 -4.49 -10.10 0.56
N PRO A 58 -5.19 -9.18 -0.12
CA PRO A 58 -5.41 -7.81 0.38
C PRO A 58 -6.20 -7.74 1.70
N ASP A 59 -7.05 -8.74 1.96
CA ASP A 59 -7.84 -8.90 3.17
C ASP A 59 -7.12 -9.71 4.26
N ALA A 60 -5.88 -10.11 4.00
CA ALA A 60 -5.07 -10.98 4.85
C ALA A 60 -5.69 -12.38 5.16
N MET A 61 -6.71 -12.81 4.39
CA MET A 61 -7.36 -14.11 4.60
C MET A 61 -6.56 -15.29 4.06
N GLY A 62 -5.47 -15.01 3.33
CA GLY A 62 -4.69 -16.04 2.68
C GLY A 62 -5.42 -16.67 1.50
N ALA A 63 -4.86 -17.74 0.95
CA ALA A 63 -5.44 -18.46 -0.17
C ALA A 63 -5.10 -19.95 -0.13
N SER A 64 -5.95 -20.75 -0.78
CA SER A 64 -5.74 -22.18 -0.98
C SER A 64 -5.97 -22.53 -2.45
N GLY A 65 -5.09 -23.32 -3.05
CA GLY A 65 -5.13 -23.68 -4.46
C GLY A 65 -3.87 -24.42 -4.86
N ALA A 66 -3.15 -23.94 -5.88
CA ALA A 66 -1.85 -24.48 -6.26
C ALA A 66 -0.78 -24.35 -5.15
N GLY A 67 -1.00 -23.43 -4.20
CA GLY A 67 -0.27 -23.27 -2.95
C GLY A 67 -1.24 -23.03 -1.80
N THR A 68 -0.72 -23.07 -0.57
CA THR A 68 -1.48 -22.70 0.63
C THR A 68 -0.78 -21.53 1.32
N TYR A 69 -1.46 -20.41 1.39
CA TYR A 69 -1.02 -19.20 2.05
C TYR A 69 -1.88 -18.99 3.30
N PRO A 70 -1.29 -18.99 4.51
CA PRO A 70 -2.07 -18.93 5.73
C PRO A 70 -2.77 -17.58 5.90
N SER A 71 -3.95 -17.61 6.51
CA SER A 71 -4.63 -16.40 6.96
C SER A 71 -3.81 -15.70 8.05
N LEU A 72 -3.67 -14.39 7.92
CA LEU A 72 -3.13 -13.49 8.94
C LEU A 72 -4.26 -12.74 9.66
N ALA A 73 -5.48 -12.77 9.12
CA ALA A 73 -6.65 -12.16 9.72
C ALA A 73 -7.11 -12.97 10.95
N GLY A 74 -7.36 -12.30 12.06
CA GLY A 74 -7.79 -12.91 13.32
C GLY A 74 -6.85 -14.02 13.82
N ASN A 75 -5.57 -13.94 13.54
CA ASN A 75 -4.62 -15.02 13.73
C ASN A 75 -3.95 -14.98 15.09
N LYS A 76 -4.28 -15.96 15.94
CA LYS A 76 -3.72 -16.09 17.30
C LYS A 76 -2.20 -16.27 17.34
N THR A 77 -1.57 -16.74 16.27
CA THR A 77 -0.11 -16.89 16.24
C THR A 77 0.62 -15.54 16.18
N LEU A 78 -0.10 -14.45 15.90
CA LEU A 78 0.43 -13.09 15.94
C LEU A 78 0.41 -12.48 17.36
N GLU A 79 -0.17 -13.18 18.36
CA GLU A 79 -0.18 -12.71 19.75
C GLU A 79 1.23 -12.49 20.29
N SER A 80 2.15 -13.42 20.07
CA SER A 80 3.57 -13.19 20.36
C SER A 80 4.26 -12.51 19.19
N GLY A 81 4.74 -11.27 19.37
CA GLY A 81 5.45 -10.53 18.35
C GLY A 81 6.73 -11.20 17.84
N SER A 82 7.40 -12.01 18.64
CA SER A 82 8.62 -12.73 18.26
C SER A 82 8.41 -13.74 17.13
N TYR A 83 7.25 -14.38 17.08
CA TYR A 83 6.96 -15.37 16.04
C TYR A 83 6.84 -14.76 14.64
N PRO A 84 6.01 -13.73 14.38
CA PRO A 84 5.98 -13.09 13.06
C PRO A 84 7.30 -12.41 12.71
N ILE A 85 8.05 -11.84 13.67
CA ILE A 85 9.42 -11.35 13.42
C ILE A 85 10.28 -12.47 12.84
N TYR A 86 10.33 -13.61 13.52
CA TYR A 86 11.12 -14.77 13.08
C TYR A 86 10.74 -15.20 11.65
N LEU A 87 9.44 -15.26 11.34
CA LEU A 87 8.96 -15.69 10.01
C LEU A 87 9.33 -14.69 8.92
N VAL A 88 9.21 -13.39 9.18
CA VAL A 88 9.57 -12.34 8.20
C VAL A 88 11.08 -12.34 7.96
N VAL A 89 11.88 -12.46 9.01
CA VAL A 89 13.34 -12.43 8.90
C VAL A 89 13.88 -13.67 8.21
N ASN A 90 13.42 -14.85 8.60
CA ASN A 90 14.04 -16.13 8.19
C ASN A 90 13.27 -16.87 7.10
N GLY A 91 12.02 -16.48 6.85
CA GLY A 91 11.13 -17.24 5.98
C GLY A 91 10.72 -18.60 6.60
N ARG A 92 9.80 -19.27 5.95
CA ARG A 92 9.41 -20.64 6.32
C ARG A 92 8.70 -21.32 5.18
N ARG A 93 9.19 -22.50 4.73
CA ARG A 93 8.60 -23.26 3.63
C ARG A 93 8.50 -22.40 2.36
N GLY A 94 7.27 -22.12 1.85
CA GLY A 94 7.05 -21.26 0.69
C GLY A 94 7.14 -19.75 0.95
N MET A 95 7.20 -19.32 2.22
CA MET A 95 7.40 -17.90 2.55
C MET A 95 8.89 -17.56 2.47
N PRO A 96 9.31 -16.63 1.60
CA PRO A 96 10.71 -16.24 1.49
C PRO A 96 11.19 -15.50 2.75
N ALA A 97 12.51 -15.51 2.97
CA ALA A 97 13.15 -14.70 4.00
C ALA A 97 13.30 -13.26 3.49
N PHE A 98 12.83 -12.29 4.26
CA PHE A 98 12.95 -10.87 3.94
C PHE A 98 14.00 -10.15 4.79
N GLY A 99 14.69 -10.88 5.65
CA GLY A 99 15.65 -10.31 6.60
C GLY A 99 16.72 -9.44 5.95
N ASP A 100 17.29 -9.84 4.83
CA ASP A 100 18.30 -9.07 4.11
C ASP A 100 17.73 -7.93 3.27
N MET A 101 16.41 -7.93 3.02
CA MET A 101 15.72 -6.97 2.19
C MET A 101 15.02 -5.85 3.00
N MET A 102 14.77 -6.09 4.29
CA MET A 102 14.10 -5.17 5.21
C MET A 102 15.04 -4.74 6.34
N THR A 103 14.98 -3.46 6.70
CA THR A 103 15.58 -2.95 7.95
C THR A 103 14.80 -3.46 9.15
N ASP A 104 15.40 -3.41 10.34
CA ASP A 104 14.72 -3.80 11.59
C ASP A 104 13.45 -2.97 11.83
N GLY A 105 13.50 -1.67 11.50
CA GLY A 105 12.34 -0.78 11.57
C GLY A 105 11.20 -1.19 10.62
N GLN A 106 11.52 -1.60 9.40
CA GLN A 106 10.53 -2.08 8.43
C GLN A 106 9.88 -3.39 8.87
N VAL A 107 10.67 -4.33 9.38
CA VAL A 107 10.13 -5.59 9.94
C VAL A 107 9.20 -5.29 11.12
N ALA A 108 9.63 -4.43 12.05
CA ALA A 108 8.79 -4.02 13.19
C ALA A 108 7.50 -3.33 12.71
N ALA A 109 7.58 -2.44 11.71
CA ALA A 109 6.42 -1.73 11.16
C ALA A 109 5.37 -2.68 10.57
N VAL A 110 5.78 -3.62 9.71
CA VAL A 110 4.83 -4.56 9.08
C VAL A 110 4.27 -5.56 10.08
N VAL A 111 5.07 -6.01 11.05
CA VAL A 111 4.59 -6.91 12.12
C VAL A 111 3.55 -6.20 13.00
N ASN A 112 3.80 -4.97 13.41
CA ASN A 112 2.84 -4.18 14.19
C ASN A 112 1.56 -3.89 13.39
N TYR A 113 1.67 -3.59 12.10
CA TYR A 113 0.50 -3.41 11.25
C TYR A 113 -0.37 -4.67 11.23
N LEU A 114 0.21 -5.83 11.00
CA LEU A 114 -0.51 -7.11 11.02
C LEU A 114 -1.15 -7.40 12.38
N ARG A 115 -0.46 -7.08 13.46
CA ARG A 115 -0.92 -7.32 14.84
C ARG A 115 -2.05 -6.42 15.29
N THR A 116 -2.29 -5.33 14.58
CA THR A 116 -3.35 -4.35 14.92
C THR A 116 -4.45 -4.23 13.87
N HIS A 117 -4.34 -4.91 12.72
CA HIS A 117 -5.29 -4.86 11.60
C HIS A 117 -5.87 -6.24 11.29
N PHE A 118 -6.80 -6.28 10.36
CA PHE A 118 -7.44 -7.52 9.87
C PHE A 118 -8.10 -8.35 11.00
N GLY A 119 -8.71 -7.68 11.98
CA GLY A 119 -9.35 -8.34 13.11
C GLY A 119 -8.39 -8.80 14.22
N ASN A 120 -7.10 -8.52 14.10
CA ASN A 120 -6.13 -8.66 15.19
C ASN A 120 -6.16 -7.40 16.08
N ASN A 121 -5.90 -7.56 17.38
CA ASN A 121 -5.90 -6.46 18.36
C ASN A 121 -4.82 -6.66 19.43
N TYR A 122 -3.58 -6.83 19.00
CA TYR A 122 -2.43 -7.01 19.91
C TYR A 122 -1.71 -5.67 20.06
N GLN A 123 -1.77 -5.06 21.24
CA GLN A 123 -1.34 -3.68 21.49
C GLN A 123 0.12 -3.55 21.96
N ASP A 124 0.76 -4.65 22.35
CA ASP A 124 2.18 -4.69 22.70
C ASP A 124 3.04 -4.59 21.45
N ALA A 125 3.47 -3.37 21.13
CA ALA A 125 4.22 -3.10 19.92
C ALA A 125 5.62 -3.73 19.98
N VAL A 126 6.01 -4.40 18.89
CA VAL A 126 7.40 -4.83 18.69
C VAL A 126 8.26 -3.66 18.22
N THR A 127 9.52 -3.66 18.61
CA THR A 127 10.49 -2.62 18.31
C THR A 127 11.55 -3.09 17.31
N ALA A 128 12.28 -2.15 16.70
CA ALA A 128 13.43 -2.48 15.88
C ALA A 128 14.50 -3.28 16.65
N LYS A 129 14.60 -3.06 17.98
CA LYS A 129 15.51 -3.82 18.83
C LYS A 129 15.10 -5.29 18.94
N ASP A 130 13.82 -5.58 19.08
CA ASP A 130 13.32 -6.96 19.13
C ASP A 130 13.65 -7.71 17.83
N VAL A 131 13.55 -7.02 16.69
CA VAL A 131 13.95 -7.56 15.39
C VAL A 131 15.46 -7.80 15.33
N GLN A 132 16.27 -6.85 15.79
CA GLN A 132 17.73 -6.98 15.84
C GLN A 132 18.14 -8.19 16.69
N ASP A 133 17.47 -8.40 17.83
CA ASP A 133 17.75 -9.54 18.72
C ASP A 133 17.35 -10.88 18.06
N ALA A 134 16.32 -10.88 17.23
CA ALA A 134 15.87 -12.08 16.49
C ALA A 134 16.77 -12.47 15.30
N ARG A 135 17.67 -11.56 14.85
CA ARG A 135 18.64 -11.84 13.78
C ARG A 135 19.92 -12.53 14.26
N ARG A 136 20.09 -12.71 15.58
CA ARG A 136 21.28 -13.30 16.20
C ARG A 136 21.24 -14.81 16.26
#